data_40eb4f8d0c6b8922793f8b6dd226a28b
#
_entry.id   40eb4f8d0c6b8922793f8b6dd226a28b
#
_cell.length_a   1.000
_cell.length_b   1.000
_cell.length_c   1.000
_cell.angle_alpha   90.00
_cell.angle_beta   90.00
_cell.angle_gamma   90.00
#
_symmetry.space_group_name_H-M   'P 1'
#
loop_
_entity.id
_entity.type
_entity.pdbx_description
1 polymer ?
#
loop_
_entity_poly.entity_id
_entity_poly.type
_entity_poly.pdbx_seq_one_letter_code
_entity_poly.pdbx_strand_id
1 'polypeptide(L)'
;LQADHAHAFDGDELASTGPFTHVRLRVYPDGGVSRFRVFGALEPAVDLASTLNGLSVEACRDVLLRCCGSTAWADAMVASRPFADPTAVLLRADEVWWTLNAAAWHEAFEHHPRIGDDPERLRKKFADTARWAGGEQAGVRGASEETLAALESGNADYEARFGHVFLICATGLTADQMLGALQRRLPHDPAHELRVAAGEQAKITRIRLDKLAADA
;
A
#
# COMPACT_ATOMS: atom_id res chain seq x y z
N LEU A 1 -37.69 13.96 22.36
CA LEU A 1 -38.21 12.68 21.82
C LEU A 1 -39.35 12.19 22.69
N GLN A 2 -40.41 11.64 22.09
CA GLN A 2 -41.53 11.03 22.79
C GLN A 2 -41.35 9.50 22.77
N ALA A 3 -41.74 8.84 23.88
CA ALA A 3 -41.71 7.40 23.93
C ALA A 3 -42.69 6.79 22.92
N ASP A 4 -42.32 5.64 22.36
CA ASP A 4 -43.10 4.86 21.41
C ASP A 4 -43.51 5.59 20.09
N HIS A 5 -42.80 6.64 19.75
CA HIS A 5 -43.01 7.39 18.50
C HIS A 5 -41.80 7.27 17.57
N ALA A 6 -42.09 7.27 16.26
CA ALA A 6 -41.06 7.44 15.24
C ALA A 6 -40.70 8.94 15.15
N HIS A 7 -39.42 9.21 15.22
CA HIS A 7 -38.85 10.56 15.00
C HIS A 7 -38.01 10.53 13.75
N ALA A 8 -38.24 11.46 12.85
CA ALA A 8 -37.41 11.71 11.68
C ALA A 8 -36.71 13.05 11.85
N PHE A 9 -35.46 13.12 11.47
CA PHE A 9 -34.64 14.32 11.47
C PHE A 9 -34.04 14.47 10.07
N ASP A 10 -34.17 15.60 9.46
CA ASP A 10 -33.62 15.87 8.13
C ASP A 10 -33.08 17.31 8.01
N GLY A 11 -32.35 17.56 6.94
CA GLY A 11 -31.88 18.88 6.52
C GLY A 11 -31.38 19.75 7.67
N ASP A 12 -32.15 20.78 8.02
CA ASP A 12 -31.81 21.81 8.99
C ASP A 12 -31.77 21.31 10.45
N GLU A 13 -32.35 20.14 10.73
CA GLU A 13 -32.31 19.51 12.06
C GLU A 13 -31.03 18.72 12.32
N LEU A 14 -30.21 18.50 11.27
CA LEU A 14 -28.93 17.81 11.36
C LEU A 14 -27.80 18.81 11.55
N ALA A 15 -26.89 18.53 12.47
CA ALA A 15 -25.70 19.35 12.71
C ALA A 15 -24.74 19.40 11.51
N SER A 16 -24.84 18.44 10.59
CA SER A 16 -24.04 18.35 9.37
C SER A 16 -24.76 17.46 8.34
N THR A 17 -24.67 17.83 7.08
CA THR A 17 -25.27 17.14 5.93
C THR A 17 -24.23 16.67 4.90
N GLY A 18 -22.93 16.72 5.23
CA GLY A 18 -21.85 16.32 4.31
C GLY A 18 -21.79 14.82 4.06
N PRO A 19 -20.91 14.36 3.18
CA PRO A 19 -20.70 12.93 3.00
C PRO A 19 -20.12 12.30 4.26
N PHE A 20 -20.69 11.18 4.69
CA PHE A 20 -20.27 10.47 5.89
C PHE A 20 -19.96 9.01 5.57
N THR A 21 -18.88 8.50 6.12
CA THR A 21 -18.52 7.07 6.07
C THR A 21 -19.18 6.27 7.19
N HIS A 22 -19.48 6.94 8.32
CA HIS A 22 -20.04 6.31 9.50
C HIS A 22 -21.02 7.22 10.21
N VAL A 23 -22.08 6.64 10.77
CA VAL A 23 -23.04 7.32 11.63
C VAL A 23 -23.05 6.64 13.00
N ARG A 24 -22.95 7.45 14.08
CA ARG A 24 -23.02 6.95 15.46
C ARG A 24 -24.20 7.56 16.18
N LEU A 25 -25.11 6.69 16.67
CA LEU A 25 -26.16 7.10 17.58
C LEU A 25 -25.62 7.15 19.04
N ARG A 26 -25.86 8.26 19.73
CA ARG A 26 -25.63 8.39 21.18
C ARG A 26 -26.93 8.75 21.85
N VAL A 27 -27.31 8.02 22.88
CA VAL A 27 -28.54 8.22 23.64
C VAL A 27 -28.19 8.71 25.03
N TYR A 28 -28.81 9.80 25.49
CA TYR A 28 -28.61 10.43 26.80
C TYR A 28 -29.97 10.84 27.39
N PRO A 29 -30.23 10.68 28.71
CA PRO A 29 -29.38 10.01 29.70
C PRO A 29 -29.23 8.50 29.45
N ASP A 30 -30.27 7.74 29.37
CA ASP A 30 -30.35 6.38 28.88
C ASP A 30 -31.77 6.12 28.39
N GLY A 31 -31.86 5.34 27.32
CA GLY A 31 -33.13 5.03 26.68
C GLY A 31 -32.98 3.89 25.69
N GLY A 32 -34.05 3.20 25.45
CA GLY A 32 -34.13 2.16 24.45
C GLY A 32 -34.45 2.79 23.08
N VAL A 33 -33.71 2.38 22.04
CA VAL A 33 -34.05 2.64 20.67
C VAL A 33 -34.36 1.32 20.00
N SER A 34 -35.62 1.11 19.64
CA SER A 34 -36.05 -0.15 19.02
C SER A 34 -35.57 -0.28 17.56
N ARG A 35 -35.39 0.84 16.87
CA ARG A 35 -34.92 0.87 15.48
C ARG A 35 -34.27 2.21 15.15
N PHE A 36 -33.09 2.15 14.53
CA PHE A 36 -32.40 3.29 13.95
C PHE A 36 -32.23 3.06 12.46
N ARG A 37 -32.57 4.03 11.63
CA ARG A 37 -32.41 3.99 10.19
C ARG A 37 -31.74 5.27 9.72
N VAL A 38 -30.82 5.14 8.78
CA VAL A 38 -30.20 6.24 8.08
C VAL A 38 -30.65 6.18 6.63
N PHE A 39 -31.09 7.30 6.10
CA PHE A 39 -31.48 7.46 4.71
C PHE A 39 -30.51 8.46 4.08
N GLY A 40 -30.10 8.21 2.86
CA GLY A 40 -29.20 9.06 2.10
C GLY A 40 -28.94 8.49 0.72
N ALA A 41 -28.39 9.31 -0.15
CA ALA A 41 -27.81 8.83 -1.40
C ALA A 41 -26.44 8.22 -1.12
N LEU A 42 -26.17 7.03 -1.64
CA LEU A 42 -24.81 6.51 -1.68
C LEU A 42 -24.06 7.33 -2.75
N GLU A 43 -23.08 8.13 -2.33
CA GLU A 43 -22.09 8.57 -3.30
C GLU A 43 -21.34 7.32 -3.77
N PRO A 44 -21.17 7.13 -5.10
CA PRO A 44 -20.33 6.05 -5.57
C PRO A 44 -18.95 6.24 -4.92
N ALA A 45 -18.50 5.24 -4.16
CA ALA A 45 -17.16 5.26 -3.61
C ALA A 45 -16.20 5.47 -4.79
N VAL A 46 -15.36 6.50 -4.73
CA VAL A 46 -14.30 6.68 -5.70
C VAL A 46 -13.39 5.48 -5.50
N ASP A 47 -13.46 4.53 -6.40
CA ASP A 47 -12.67 3.32 -6.35
C ASP A 47 -11.36 3.48 -7.15
N LEU A 48 -10.45 2.53 -6.99
CA LEU A 48 -9.15 2.54 -7.65
C LEU A 48 -9.27 2.63 -9.19
N ALA A 49 -10.24 1.94 -9.80
CA ALA A 49 -10.43 1.95 -11.24
C ALA A 49 -10.92 3.33 -11.73
N SER A 50 -11.92 3.89 -11.06
CA SER A 50 -12.45 5.22 -11.36
C SER A 50 -11.38 6.29 -11.18
N THR A 51 -10.58 6.21 -10.11
CA THR A 51 -9.44 7.10 -9.86
C THR A 51 -8.45 7.06 -11.03
N LEU A 52 -7.95 5.88 -11.38
CA LEU A 52 -6.94 5.74 -12.44
C LEU A 52 -7.49 6.10 -13.82
N ASN A 53 -8.75 5.77 -14.10
CA ASN A 53 -9.39 6.09 -15.38
C ASN A 53 -9.62 7.59 -15.56
N GLY A 54 -9.88 8.34 -14.48
CA GLY A 54 -10.14 9.77 -14.50
C GLY A 54 -8.89 10.65 -14.63
N LEU A 55 -7.69 10.10 -14.38
CA LEU A 55 -6.43 10.85 -14.48
C LEU A 55 -5.98 11.03 -15.95
N SER A 56 -5.25 12.13 -16.23
CA SER A 56 -4.50 12.24 -17.47
C SER A 56 -3.49 11.08 -17.61
N VAL A 57 -2.95 10.88 -18.80
CA VAL A 57 -1.92 9.84 -19.05
C VAL A 57 -0.71 10.06 -18.15
N GLU A 58 -0.22 11.29 -18.07
CA GLU A 58 0.95 11.69 -17.29
C GLU A 58 0.69 11.52 -15.78
N ALA A 59 -0.42 12.04 -15.28
CA ALA A 59 -0.76 11.94 -13.86
C ALA A 59 -0.98 10.47 -13.43
N CYS A 60 -1.61 9.66 -14.27
CA CYS A 60 -1.78 8.23 -14.02
C CYS A 60 -0.44 7.50 -13.98
N ARG A 61 0.46 7.80 -14.93
CA ARG A 61 1.81 7.25 -14.98
C ARG A 61 2.60 7.57 -13.71
N ASP A 62 2.58 8.84 -13.27
CA ASP A 62 3.29 9.30 -12.07
C ASP A 62 2.79 8.60 -10.81
N VAL A 63 1.47 8.45 -10.68
CA VAL A 63 0.85 7.73 -9.57
C VAL A 63 1.25 6.25 -9.55
N LEU A 64 1.22 5.59 -10.72
CA LEU A 64 1.60 4.19 -10.85
C LEU A 64 3.10 3.95 -10.62
N LEU A 65 3.97 4.86 -11.04
CA LEU A 65 5.41 4.81 -10.75
C LEU A 65 5.69 4.86 -9.24
N ARG A 66 4.93 5.65 -8.48
CA ARG A 66 5.04 5.64 -7.01
C ARG A 66 4.64 4.30 -6.39
N CYS A 67 3.73 3.56 -7.03
CA CYS A 67 3.33 2.24 -6.52
C CYS A 67 4.38 1.15 -6.78
N CYS A 68 4.99 1.12 -7.97
CA CYS A 68 5.86 0.02 -8.38
C CYS A 68 7.33 0.44 -8.57
N GLY A 69 7.61 1.61 -9.15
CA GLY A 69 8.96 2.05 -9.48
C GLY A 69 9.46 1.57 -10.85
N SER A 70 8.75 0.72 -11.58
CA SER A 70 9.12 0.28 -12.93
C SER A 70 8.40 1.09 -14.00
N THR A 71 9.17 1.75 -14.86
CA THR A 71 8.67 2.52 -16.00
C THR A 71 7.86 1.65 -16.95
N ALA A 72 8.39 0.48 -17.30
CA ALA A 72 7.72 -0.46 -18.20
C ALA A 72 6.38 -0.95 -17.65
N TRP A 73 6.32 -1.20 -16.32
CA TRP A 73 5.08 -1.58 -15.66
C TRP A 73 4.05 -0.43 -15.69
N ALA A 74 4.46 0.76 -15.32
CA ALA A 74 3.57 1.93 -15.27
C ALA A 74 3.00 2.24 -16.66
N ASP A 75 3.82 2.23 -17.70
CA ASP A 75 3.40 2.48 -19.07
C ASP A 75 2.41 1.42 -19.59
N ALA A 76 2.65 0.14 -19.27
CA ALA A 76 1.73 -0.94 -19.63
C ALA A 76 0.40 -0.85 -18.87
N MET A 77 0.41 -0.43 -17.61
CA MET A 77 -0.81 -0.19 -16.84
C MET A 77 -1.61 0.99 -17.40
N VAL A 78 -0.96 2.10 -17.73
CA VAL A 78 -1.60 3.25 -18.39
C VAL A 78 -2.25 2.84 -19.72
N ALA A 79 -1.55 2.05 -20.52
CA ALA A 79 -2.06 1.55 -21.80
C ALA A 79 -3.23 0.54 -21.64
N SER A 80 -3.40 -0.03 -20.46
CA SER A 80 -4.47 -0.99 -20.16
C SER A 80 -5.81 -0.34 -19.78
N ARG A 81 -5.85 0.98 -19.64
CA ARG A 81 -7.09 1.72 -19.34
C ARG A 81 -8.06 1.72 -20.54
N PRO A 82 -9.39 1.80 -20.28
CA PRO A 82 -10.03 1.92 -18.96
C PRO A 82 -10.15 0.58 -18.24
N PHE A 83 -10.02 0.59 -16.91
CA PHE A 83 -10.28 -0.56 -16.05
C PHE A 83 -11.76 -0.65 -15.70
N ALA A 84 -12.32 -1.86 -15.72
CA ALA A 84 -13.75 -2.09 -15.45
C ALA A 84 -14.10 -1.90 -13.96
N ASP A 85 -13.22 -2.34 -13.08
CA ASP A 85 -13.39 -2.32 -11.62
C ASP A 85 -12.03 -2.43 -10.92
N PRO A 86 -11.96 -2.25 -9.57
CA PRO A 86 -10.73 -2.40 -8.80
C PRO A 86 -10.04 -3.76 -8.96
N THR A 87 -10.82 -4.83 -9.10
CA THR A 87 -10.28 -6.18 -9.28
C THR A 87 -9.54 -6.29 -10.61
N ALA A 88 -10.08 -5.69 -11.67
CA ALA A 88 -9.42 -5.63 -12.98
C ALA A 88 -8.08 -4.89 -12.92
N VAL A 89 -7.97 -3.82 -12.12
CA VAL A 89 -6.69 -3.13 -11.89
C VAL A 89 -5.67 -4.06 -11.25
N LEU A 90 -6.04 -4.74 -10.16
CA LEU A 90 -5.13 -5.61 -9.40
C LEU A 90 -4.70 -6.84 -10.22
N LEU A 91 -5.60 -7.45 -10.95
CA LEU A 91 -5.28 -8.57 -11.85
C LEU A 91 -4.34 -8.12 -12.96
N ARG A 92 -4.62 -6.98 -13.58
CA ARG A 92 -3.77 -6.45 -14.64
C ARG A 92 -2.39 -6.06 -14.14
N ALA A 93 -2.30 -5.52 -12.93
CA ALA A 93 -1.04 -5.20 -12.27
C ALA A 93 -0.13 -6.42 -12.13
N ASP A 94 -0.69 -7.55 -11.67
CA ASP A 94 0.03 -8.81 -11.56
C ASP A 94 0.39 -9.39 -12.94
N GLU A 95 -0.53 -9.43 -13.88
CA GLU A 95 -0.28 -9.92 -15.23
C GLU A 95 0.89 -9.17 -15.89
N VAL A 96 0.85 -7.84 -15.90
CA VAL A 96 1.90 -7.00 -16.46
C VAL A 96 3.24 -7.28 -15.77
N TRP A 97 3.24 -7.31 -14.43
CA TRP A 97 4.46 -7.52 -13.65
C TRP A 97 5.20 -8.80 -14.04
N TRP A 98 4.48 -9.90 -14.17
CA TRP A 98 5.09 -11.20 -14.49
C TRP A 98 5.48 -11.38 -15.95
N THR A 99 5.08 -10.47 -16.86
CA THR A 99 5.56 -10.45 -18.25
C THR A 99 6.84 -9.65 -18.44
N LEU A 100 7.25 -8.85 -17.44
CA LEU A 100 8.43 -8.00 -17.53
C LEU A 100 9.72 -8.81 -17.45
N ASN A 101 10.78 -8.25 -18.02
CA ASN A 101 12.12 -8.79 -17.93
C ASN A 101 12.83 -8.39 -16.63
N ALA A 102 13.98 -9.01 -16.36
CA ALA A 102 14.79 -8.77 -15.18
C ALA A 102 15.21 -7.28 -15.02
N ALA A 103 15.48 -6.58 -16.11
CA ALA A 103 15.88 -5.17 -16.04
C ALA A 103 14.77 -4.29 -15.48
N ALA A 104 13.52 -4.51 -15.88
CA ALA A 104 12.37 -3.78 -15.35
C ALA A 104 12.08 -4.12 -13.88
N TRP A 105 12.38 -5.35 -13.44
CA TRP A 105 12.31 -5.71 -12.02
C TRP A 105 13.39 -5.01 -11.21
N HIS A 106 14.64 -4.98 -11.70
CA HIS A 106 15.75 -4.27 -11.04
C HIS A 106 15.45 -2.77 -10.91
N GLU A 107 14.91 -2.14 -11.96
CA GLU A 107 14.47 -0.73 -11.91
C GLU A 107 13.50 -0.49 -10.74
N ALA A 108 12.50 -1.37 -10.57
CA ALA A 108 11.57 -1.27 -9.44
C ALA A 108 12.28 -1.42 -8.08
N PHE A 109 13.26 -2.32 -7.96
CA PHE A 109 13.97 -2.56 -6.71
C PHE A 109 14.82 -1.37 -6.28
N GLU A 110 15.38 -0.58 -7.20
CA GLU A 110 16.16 0.63 -6.91
C GLU A 110 15.35 1.71 -6.18
N HIS A 111 14.03 1.66 -6.29
CA HIS A 111 13.10 2.57 -5.60
C HIS A 111 12.79 2.15 -4.15
N HIS A 112 13.42 1.08 -3.65
CA HIS A 112 13.24 0.63 -2.27
C HIS A 112 14.41 1.01 -1.37
N PRO A 113 14.12 1.47 -0.13
CA PRO A 113 15.15 1.67 0.88
C PRO A 113 15.65 0.34 1.44
N ARG A 114 16.87 0.33 1.96
CA ARG A 114 17.35 -0.78 2.78
C ARG A 114 16.55 -0.86 4.08
N ILE A 115 16.21 -2.07 4.50
CA ILE A 115 15.58 -2.29 5.79
C ILE A 115 16.59 -1.98 6.90
N GLY A 116 16.21 -1.09 7.84
CA GLY A 116 17.09 -0.66 8.92
C GLY A 116 18.00 0.53 8.57
N ASP A 117 17.89 1.11 7.38
CA ASP A 117 18.64 2.31 7.01
C ASP A 117 18.20 3.55 7.82
N ASP A 118 19.09 4.55 7.94
CA ASP A 118 18.85 5.79 8.69
C ASP A 118 17.55 6.49 8.22
N PRO A 119 16.58 6.76 9.12
CA PRO A 119 15.32 7.39 8.78
C PRO A 119 15.46 8.77 8.10
N GLU A 120 16.51 9.54 8.39
CA GLU A 120 16.74 10.84 7.76
C GLU A 120 17.22 10.70 6.32
N ARG A 121 18.09 9.72 6.03
CA ARG A 121 18.49 9.37 4.67
C ARG A 121 17.30 8.91 3.84
N LEU A 122 16.43 8.09 4.45
CA LEU A 122 15.21 7.58 3.82
C LEU A 122 14.26 8.72 3.44
N ARG A 123 14.02 9.69 4.33
CA ARG A 123 13.17 10.85 4.05
C ARG A 123 13.66 11.70 2.89
N LYS A 124 14.98 11.89 2.75
CA LYS A 124 15.57 12.67 1.65
C LYS A 124 15.50 11.95 0.31
N LYS A 125 15.76 10.63 0.29
CA LYS A 125 15.83 9.84 -0.96
C LYS A 125 14.45 9.46 -1.47
N PHE A 126 13.47 9.28 -0.59
CA PHE A 126 12.15 8.74 -0.91
C PHE A 126 11.00 9.68 -0.47
N ALA A 127 11.20 11.00 -0.61
CA ALA A 127 10.23 12.02 -0.17
C ALA A 127 8.81 11.73 -0.69
N ASP A 128 8.68 11.32 -1.95
CA ASP A 128 7.40 11.08 -2.63
C ASP A 128 6.69 9.79 -2.18
N THR A 129 7.44 8.83 -1.63
CA THR A 129 6.91 7.55 -1.12
C THR A 129 7.09 7.38 0.39
N ALA A 130 7.66 8.38 1.08
CA ALA A 130 7.99 8.33 2.51
C ALA A 130 6.81 7.95 3.40
N ARG A 131 5.59 8.39 3.03
CA ARG A 131 4.35 8.06 3.77
C ARG A 131 4.04 6.56 3.76
N TRP A 132 4.31 5.88 2.65
CA TRP A 132 4.09 4.43 2.51
C TRP A 132 5.25 3.62 3.07
N ALA A 133 6.49 4.03 2.78
CA ALA A 133 7.70 3.37 3.27
C ALA A 133 7.81 3.36 4.81
N GLY A 134 7.38 4.43 5.48
CA GLY A 134 7.36 4.50 6.94
C GLY A 134 6.47 3.43 7.60
N GLY A 135 5.34 3.10 6.97
CA GLY A 135 4.46 2.01 7.41
C GLY A 135 5.03 0.61 7.10
N GLU A 136 5.72 0.48 5.97
CA GLU A 136 6.35 -0.76 5.54
C GLU A 136 7.52 -1.17 6.47
N GLN A 137 8.17 -0.20 7.13
CA GLN A 137 9.30 -0.44 8.06
C GLN A 137 8.91 -0.36 9.55
N ALA A 138 7.63 -0.28 9.87
CA ALA A 138 7.17 -0.15 11.27
C ALA A 138 7.67 -1.30 12.18
N GLY A 139 7.89 -2.49 11.63
CA GLY A 139 8.37 -3.67 12.35
C GLY A 139 9.82 -3.58 12.87
N VAL A 140 10.59 -2.59 12.41
CA VAL A 140 11.98 -2.36 12.88
C VAL A 140 12.00 -1.53 14.18
N ARG A 141 10.89 -0.85 14.51
CA ARG A 141 10.78 -0.07 15.74
C ARG A 141 10.80 -0.99 16.96
N GLY A 142 11.74 -0.77 17.85
CA GLY A 142 11.87 -1.56 19.08
C GLY A 142 12.68 -2.85 18.93
N ALA A 143 13.31 -3.08 17.76
CA ALA A 143 14.27 -4.16 17.59
C ALA A 143 15.53 -3.94 18.47
N SER A 144 16.19 -5.03 18.87
CA SER A 144 17.47 -4.95 19.57
C SER A 144 18.56 -4.39 18.66
N GLU A 145 19.57 -3.76 19.24
CA GLU A 145 20.75 -3.28 18.50
C GLU A 145 21.46 -4.42 17.76
N GLU A 146 21.48 -5.61 18.35
CA GLU A 146 22.05 -6.81 17.75
C GLU A 146 21.29 -7.22 16.47
N THR A 147 19.95 -7.23 16.52
CA THR A 147 19.11 -7.53 15.35
C THR A 147 19.27 -6.48 14.25
N LEU A 148 19.39 -5.20 14.61
CA LEU A 148 19.59 -4.11 13.64
C LEU A 148 20.97 -4.22 12.97
N ALA A 149 22.04 -4.47 13.73
CA ALA A 149 23.38 -4.67 13.20
C ALA A 149 23.46 -5.91 12.29
N ALA A 150 22.77 -7.00 12.67
CA ALA A 150 22.69 -8.20 11.84
C ALA A 150 21.91 -7.97 10.54
N LEU A 151 20.83 -7.16 10.57
CA LEU A 151 20.11 -6.75 9.36
C LEU A 151 20.98 -5.89 8.45
N GLU A 152 21.72 -4.91 9.00
CA GLU A 152 22.62 -4.05 8.23
C GLU A 152 23.71 -4.87 7.53
N SER A 153 24.43 -5.73 8.27
CA SER A 153 25.45 -6.61 7.71
C SER A 153 24.86 -7.56 6.65
N GLY A 154 23.74 -8.20 6.98
CA GLY A 154 23.09 -9.13 6.05
C GLY A 154 22.57 -8.47 4.78
N ASN A 155 22.09 -7.21 4.85
CA ASN A 155 21.73 -6.43 3.66
C ASN A 155 22.95 -6.16 2.77
N ALA A 156 24.11 -5.83 3.36
CA ALA A 156 25.33 -5.62 2.61
C ALA A 156 25.78 -6.90 1.89
N ASP A 157 25.76 -8.04 2.58
CA ASP A 157 26.08 -9.35 2.01
C ASP A 157 25.10 -9.74 0.88
N TYR A 158 23.83 -9.45 1.07
CA TYR A 158 22.78 -9.73 0.10
C TYR A 158 22.96 -8.89 -1.19
N GLU A 159 23.22 -7.60 -1.05
CA GLU A 159 23.48 -6.73 -2.21
C GLU A 159 24.77 -7.13 -2.95
N ALA A 160 25.82 -7.46 -2.21
CA ALA A 160 27.08 -7.95 -2.80
C ALA A 160 26.87 -9.23 -3.61
N ARG A 161 25.96 -10.10 -3.15
CA ARG A 161 25.68 -11.40 -3.80
C ARG A 161 24.72 -11.27 -4.99
N PHE A 162 23.65 -10.50 -4.86
CA PHE A 162 22.53 -10.50 -5.82
C PHE A 162 22.45 -9.22 -6.67
N GLY A 163 23.21 -8.18 -6.34
CA GLY A 163 23.25 -6.92 -7.09
C GLY A 163 22.03 -6.02 -6.89
N HIS A 164 21.17 -6.32 -5.92
CA HIS A 164 20.01 -5.50 -5.57
C HIS A 164 19.73 -5.55 -4.07
N VAL A 165 18.95 -4.59 -3.54
CA VAL A 165 18.56 -4.53 -2.13
C VAL A 165 17.76 -5.78 -1.72
N PHE A 166 17.88 -6.19 -0.46
CA PHE A 166 17.00 -7.20 0.10
C PHE A 166 15.57 -6.66 0.15
N LEU A 167 14.72 -7.22 -0.69
CA LEU A 167 13.33 -6.81 -0.82
C LEU A 167 12.41 -7.81 -0.14
N ILE A 168 11.59 -7.34 0.78
CA ILE A 168 10.56 -8.12 1.47
C ILE A 168 9.35 -7.22 1.72
N CYS A 169 8.16 -7.76 1.56
CA CYS A 169 6.92 -7.10 2.00
C CYS A 169 6.88 -7.10 3.53
N ALA A 170 7.44 -6.04 4.12
CA ALA A 170 7.69 -5.94 5.56
C ALA A 170 6.43 -5.63 6.40
N THR A 171 5.29 -5.35 5.77
CA THR A 171 4.03 -5.03 6.46
C THR A 171 3.62 -6.17 7.40
N GLY A 172 3.56 -5.88 8.70
CA GLY A 172 3.19 -6.85 9.74
C GLY A 172 4.30 -7.79 10.20
N LEU A 173 5.52 -7.66 9.67
CA LEU A 173 6.69 -8.44 10.12
C LEU A 173 7.48 -7.70 11.21
N THR A 174 8.04 -8.46 12.15
CA THR A 174 9.03 -7.96 13.11
C THR A 174 10.44 -7.96 12.48
N ALA A 175 11.38 -7.21 13.08
CA ALA A 175 12.79 -7.20 12.66
C ALA A 175 13.40 -8.61 12.66
N ASP A 176 13.12 -9.42 13.67
CA ASP A 176 13.62 -10.80 13.76
C ASP A 176 13.07 -11.69 12.64
N GLN A 177 11.79 -11.48 12.27
CA GLN A 177 11.20 -12.20 11.13
C GLN A 177 11.83 -11.79 9.81
N MET A 178 12.12 -10.49 9.62
CA MET A 178 12.84 -9.98 8.45
C MET A 178 14.25 -10.51 8.39
N LEU A 179 14.99 -10.48 9.51
CA LEU A 179 16.35 -11.06 9.61
C LEU A 179 16.35 -12.56 9.30
N GLY A 180 15.42 -13.30 9.87
CA GLY A 180 15.28 -14.74 9.56
C GLY A 180 14.95 -15.02 8.08
N ALA A 181 14.16 -14.16 7.43
CA ALA A 181 13.90 -14.26 6.00
C ALA A 181 15.16 -13.98 5.17
N LEU A 182 15.89 -12.92 5.50
CA LEU A 182 17.16 -12.56 4.86
C LEU A 182 18.18 -13.70 4.94
N GLN A 183 18.38 -14.26 6.13
CA GLN A 183 19.32 -15.37 6.34
C GLN A 183 18.94 -16.64 5.53
N ARG A 184 17.65 -16.94 5.41
CA ARG A 184 17.17 -18.07 4.59
C ARG A 184 17.35 -17.84 3.09
N ARG A 185 17.28 -16.59 2.63
CA ARG A 185 17.35 -16.22 1.22
C ARG A 185 18.78 -16.01 0.72
N LEU A 186 19.72 -15.63 1.61
CA LEU A 186 21.13 -15.47 1.26
C LEU A 186 21.74 -16.67 0.51
N PRO A 187 21.49 -17.96 0.85
CA PRO A 187 22.04 -19.10 0.12
C PRO A 187 21.34 -19.42 -1.20
N HIS A 188 20.27 -18.71 -1.59
CA HIS A 188 19.55 -19.03 -2.82
C HIS A 188 20.44 -18.90 -4.07
N ASP A 189 20.05 -19.60 -5.13
CA ASP A 189 20.54 -19.34 -6.48
C ASP A 189 20.06 -17.96 -6.95
N PRO A 190 20.92 -17.16 -7.65
CA PRO A 190 20.56 -15.80 -8.05
C PRO A 190 19.31 -15.70 -8.93
N ALA A 191 19.08 -16.65 -9.84
CA ALA A 191 17.89 -16.60 -10.68
C ALA A 191 16.61 -16.94 -9.90
N HIS A 192 16.71 -17.85 -8.94
CA HIS A 192 15.61 -18.13 -8.01
C HIS A 192 15.33 -16.93 -7.12
N GLU A 193 16.37 -16.32 -6.53
CA GLU A 193 16.24 -15.18 -5.64
C GLU A 193 15.63 -13.95 -6.32
N LEU A 194 16.02 -13.67 -7.55
CA LEU A 194 15.42 -12.61 -8.34
C LEU A 194 13.91 -12.77 -8.47
N ARG A 195 13.42 -13.99 -8.69
CA ARG A 195 11.97 -14.26 -8.76
C ARG A 195 11.29 -14.14 -7.40
N VAL A 196 11.96 -14.53 -6.32
CA VAL A 196 11.46 -14.31 -4.95
C VAL A 196 11.33 -12.82 -4.64
N ALA A 197 12.36 -12.03 -4.95
CA ALA A 197 12.33 -10.57 -4.79
C ALA A 197 11.23 -9.92 -5.63
N ALA A 198 11.05 -10.36 -6.89
CA ALA A 198 9.95 -9.90 -7.74
C ALA A 198 8.58 -10.24 -7.15
N GLY A 199 8.44 -11.40 -6.49
CA GLY A 199 7.22 -11.77 -5.76
C GLY A 199 6.94 -10.87 -4.56
N GLU A 200 7.96 -10.47 -3.83
CA GLU A 200 7.83 -9.50 -2.73
C GLU A 200 7.45 -8.11 -3.25
N GLN A 201 8.03 -7.68 -4.38
CA GLN A 201 7.64 -6.44 -5.06
C GLN A 201 6.16 -6.45 -5.48
N ALA A 202 5.67 -7.52 -6.04
CA ALA A 202 4.26 -7.64 -6.43
C ALA A 202 3.32 -7.42 -5.22
N LYS A 203 3.64 -8.01 -4.06
CA LYS A 203 2.89 -7.81 -2.81
C LYS A 203 2.91 -6.35 -2.36
N ILE A 204 4.08 -5.70 -2.41
CA ILE A 204 4.23 -4.28 -2.04
C ILE A 204 3.42 -3.40 -2.99
N THR A 205 3.50 -3.63 -4.29
CA THR A 205 2.74 -2.89 -5.30
C THR A 205 1.24 -3.00 -5.05
N ARG A 206 0.75 -4.18 -4.72
CA ARG A 206 -0.67 -4.41 -4.40
C ARG A 206 -1.10 -3.60 -3.17
N ILE A 207 -0.34 -3.64 -2.08
CA ILE A 207 -0.61 -2.83 -0.88
C ILE A 207 -0.64 -1.33 -1.19
N ARG A 208 0.26 -0.86 -2.07
CA ARG A 208 0.31 0.55 -2.46
C ARG A 208 -0.87 0.96 -3.34
N LEU A 209 -1.33 0.09 -4.22
CA LEU A 209 -2.55 0.30 -5.00
C LEU A 209 -3.80 0.35 -4.10
N ASP A 210 -3.89 -0.54 -3.10
CA ASP A 210 -4.98 -0.51 -2.12
C ASP A 210 -4.97 0.79 -1.28
N LYS A 211 -3.79 1.28 -0.88
CA LYS A 211 -3.65 2.57 -0.18
C LYS A 211 -4.03 3.76 -1.08
N LEU A 212 -3.67 3.71 -2.36
CA LEU A 212 -4.04 4.74 -3.33
C LEU A 212 -5.57 4.87 -3.44
N ALA A 213 -6.30 3.76 -3.41
CA ALA A 213 -7.76 3.75 -3.41
C ALA A 213 -8.36 4.38 -2.13
N ALA A 214 -7.69 4.22 -0.98
CA ALA A 214 -8.15 4.76 0.29
C ALA A 214 -7.85 6.26 0.47
N ASP A 215 -6.91 6.79 -0.30
CA ASP A 215 -6.46 8.20 -0.26
C ASP A 215 -7.19 9.08 -1.31
N ALA A 216 -7.99 8.49 -2.22
CA ALA A 216 -8.72 9.16 -3.28
C ALA A 216 -10.10 9.64 -2.80
#